data_baf859c37a2bd5ffdece520a994f5d51
#
_entry.id   baf859c37a2bd5ffdece520a994f5d51
#
_cell.length_a   1.000
_cell.length_b   1.000
_cell.length_c   1.000
_cell.angle_alpha   90.00
_cell.angle_beta   90.00
_cell.angle_gamma   90.00
#
_symmetry.space_group_name_H-M   'P 1'
#
loop_
_entity.id
_entity.type
_entity.pdbx_description
1 polymer ?
#
loop_
_entity_poly.entity_id
_entity_poly.type
_entity_poly.pdbx_seq_one_letter_code
_entity_poly.pdbx_strand_id
1 'polypeptide(L)'
;LGDVYKRQVLDEGGNGTIWTKENIGHSQTFGFELSATWQPIRMLSLGLSGDIYRDEIDGRTIGYDRKKSMVCGDIKGSVNISITPTTELQLDGFYISDQLTPQGKIKHRSSVNAGISQYFMHRKLRANLSINNIFNGLEETTIVDTKDLQMTQVRNRDAQVTWVTLTYNPVSYTHLTLP
;
A
#
# COMPACT_ATOMS: atom_id res chain seq x y z
N LEU A 1 -17.41 22.16 2.34
CA LEU A 1 -15.96 21.99 2.29
C LEU A 1 -15.67 21.08 1.11
N GLY A 2 -15.00 21.58 0.07
CA GLY A 2 -14.59 20.78 -1.07
C GLY A 2 -13.35 19.95 -0.74
N ASP A 3 -13.11 18.90 -1.52
CA ASP A 3 -11.93 18.06 -1.37
C ASP A 3 -10.66 18.82 -1.74
N VAL A 4 -9.65 18.78 -0.89
CA VAL A 4 -8.37 19.47 -1.08
C VAL A 4 -7.38 18.54 -1.76
N TYR A 5 -6.97 18.86 -2.97
CA TYR A 5 -5.98 18.09 -3.71
C TYR A 5 -4.67 18.86 -3.91
N LYS A 6 -3.58 18.11 -4.05
CA LYS A 6 -2.30 18.69 -4.48
C LYS A 6 -2.34 18.93 -5.99
N ARG A 7 -1.95 20.13 -6.39
CA ARG A 7 -1.82 20.51 -7.79
C ARG A 7 -0.39 20.91 -8.12
N GLN A 8 0.05 20.54 -9.31
CA GLN A 8 1.28 21.03 -9.91
C GLN A 8 0.97 22.06 -10.96
N VAL A 9 1.63 23.19 -10.90
CA VAL A 9 1.53 24.28 -11.90
C VAL A 9 2.94 24.69 -12.33
N LEU A 10 3.07 25.17 -13.56
CA LEU A 10 4.32 25.78 -14.00
C LEU A 10 4.53 27.10 -13.23
N ASP A 11 5.77 27.37 -12.84
CA ASP A 11 6.15 28.66 -12.31
C ASP A 11 5.97 29.75 -13.39
N GLU A 12 5.57 30.95 -13.00
CA GLU A 12 5.39 32.08 -13.93
C GLU A 12 6.66 32.42 -14.72
N GLY A 13 7.84 32.04 -14.21
CA GLY A 13 9.14 32.14 -14.90
C GLY A 13 9.43 31.00 -15.87
N GLY A 14 8.60 29.97 -15.98
CA GLY A 14 8.77 28.82 -16.91
C GLY A 14 9.89 27.85 -16.57
N ASN A 15 10.60 28.04 -15.45
CA ASN A 15 11.80 27.27 -15.10
C ASN A 15 11.55 26.20 -14.00
N GLY A 16 10.33 26.04 -13.54
CA GLY A 16 10.04 25.07 -12.48
C GLY A 16 8.56 24.74 -12.34
N THR A 17 8.25 23.76 -11.47
CA THR A 17 6.89 23.39 -11.08
C THR A 17 6.66 23.72 -9.63
N ILE A 18 5.53 24.38 -9.35
CA ILE A 18 5.08 24.71 -8.00
C ILE A 18 4.02 23.69 -7.56
N TRP A 19 4.15 23.20 -6.34
CA TRP A 19 3.14 22.37 -5.68
C TRP A 19 2.21 23.26 -4.87
N THR A 20 0.96 23.25 -5.19
CA THR A 20 -0.09 23.97 -4.45
C THR A 20 -1.20 23.02 -4.03
N LYS A 21 -2.06 23.47 -3.13
CA LYS A 21 -3.28 22.79 -2.74
C LYS A 21 -4.47 23.64 -3.16
N GLU A 22 -5.40 23.02 -3.85
CA GLU A 22 -6.65 23.67 -4.26
C GLU A 22 -7.87 22.84 -3.87
N ASN A 23 -8.96 23.51 -3.56
CA ASN A 23 -10.26 22.87 -3.40
C ASN A 23 -10.83 22.55 -4.78
N ILE A 24 -10.94 21.26 -5.06
CA ILE A 24 -11.57 20.73 -6.25
C ILE A 24 -13.02 20.45 -5.91
N GLY A 25 -13.94 20.97 -6.70
CA GLY A 25 -15.37 21.03 -6.45
C GLY A 25 -16.01 19.81 -5.79
N HIS A 26 -16.05 18.66 -6.47
CA HIS A 26 -16.64 17.44 -5.96
C HIS A 26 -15.90 16.20 -6.44
N SER A 27 -15.60 15.29 -5.52
CA SER A 27 -15.25 13.92 -5.84
C SER A 27 -16.29 12.96 -5.27
N GLN A 28 -16.54 11.86 -5.95
CA GLN A 28 -17.43 10.80 -5.51
C GLN A 28 -16.76 9.47 -5.75
N THR A 29 -16.79 8.63 -4.71
CA THR A 29 -16.28 7.26 -4.78
C THR A 29 -17.40 6.31 -4.39
N PHE A 30 -17.66 5.33 -5.24
CA PHE A 30 -18.62 4.27 -4.97
C PHE A 30 -17.98 2.92 -5.25
N GLY A 31 -18.05 1.98 -4.31
CA GLY A 31 -17.40 0.69 -4.47
C GLY A 31 -17.86 -0.37 -3.48
N PHE A 32 -17.19 -1.51 -3.58
CA PHE A 32 -17.39 -2.67 -2.73
C PHE A 32 -16.05 -3.10 -2.16
N GLU A 33 -16.05 -3.47 -0.90
CA GLU A 33 -14.92 -4.06 -0.20
C GLU A 33 -15.28 -5.47 0.26
N LEU A 34 -14.34 -6.40 0.12
CA LEU A 34 -14.43 -7.76 0.62
C LEU A 34 -13.19 -8.09 1.44
N SER A 35 -13.39 -8.70 2.59
CA SER A 35 -12.31 -9.25 3.40
C SER A 35 -12.68 -10.65 3.88
N ALA A 36 -11.74 -11.57 3.75
CA ALA A 36 -11.91 -12.95 4.17
C ALA A 36 -10.64 -13.48 4.82
N THR A 37 -10.79 -14.22 5.90
CA THR A 37 -9.73 -15.00 6.52
C THR A 37 -10.16 -16.45 6.59
N TRP A 38 -9.29 -17.35 6.17
CA TRP A 38 -9.57 -18.78 6.15
C TRP A 38 -8.41 -19.57 6.73
N GLN A 39 -8.74 -20.45 7.65
CA GLN A 39 -7.77 -21.34 8.30
C GLN A 39 -8.19 -22.80 8.07
N PRO A 40 -7.85 -23.39 6.90
CA PRO A 40 -8.25 -24.75 6.54
C PRO A 40 -7.66 -25.82 7.48
N ILE A 41 -6.48 -25.56 7.99
CA ILE A 41 -5.79 -26.40 8.96
C ILE A 41 -5.06 -25.52 9.98
N ARG A 42 -4.72 -26.07 11.15
CA ARG A 42 -4.05 -25.32 12.23
C ARG A 42 -2.71 -24.69 11.81
N MET A 43 -2.06 -25.26 10.80
CA MET A 43 -0.75 -24.81 10.33
C MET A 43 -0.81 -23.74 9.24
N LEU A 44 -1.98 -23.50 8.64
CA LEU A 44 -2.13 -22.60 7.49
C LEU A 44 -3.24 -21.57 7.75
N SER A 45 -2.89 -20.30 7.68
CA SER A 45 -3.84 -19.18 7.68
C SER A 45 -3.68 -18.36 6.41
N LEU A 46 -4.78 -18.13 5.74
CA LEU A 46 -4.88 -17.36 4.50
C LEU A 46 -5.74 -16.12 4.77
N GLY A 47 -5.25 -14.96 4.36
CA GLY A 47 -5.99 -13.71 4.37
C GLY A 47 -6.11 -13.17 2.95
N LEU A 48 -7.29 -12.69 2.59
CA LEU A 48 -7.55 -12.00 1.34
C LEU A 48 -8.45 -10.81 1.62
N SER A 49 -8.06 -9.65 1.15
CA SER A 49 -8.93 -8.48 1.14
C SER A 49 -8.75 -7.72 -0.16
N GLY A 50 -9.77 -7.01 -0.58
CA GLY A 50 -9.71 -6.18 -1.77
C GLY A 50 -10.96 -5.34 -1.91
N ASP A 51 -10.84 -4.29 -2.66
CA ASP A 51 -11.91 -3.40 -3.02
C ASP A 51 -11.89 -3.13 -4.53
N ILE A 52 -13.07 -2.82 -5.04
CA ILE A 52 -13.27 -2.29 -6.37
C ILE A 52 -14.19 -1.09 -6.27
N TYR A 53 -13.77 0.03 -6.80
CA TYR A 53 -14.53 1.27 -6.71
C TYR A 53 -14.43 2.09 -7.98
N ARG A 54 -15.44 2.90 -8.20
CA ARG A 54 -15.45 3.92 -9.24
C ARG A 54 -15.19 5.27 -8.58
N ASP A 55 -14.09 5.87 -8.98
CA ASP A 55 -13.77 7.25 -8.66
C ASP A 55 -14.25 8.19 -9.74
N GLU A 56 -14.82 9.32 -9.32
CA GLU A 56 -15.28 10.36 -10.19
C GLU A 56 -14.88 11.73 -9.63
N ILE A 57 -14.14 12.52 -10.42
CA ILE A 57 -13.62 13.84 -10.03
C ILE A 57 -14.16 14.88 -10.99
N ASP A 58 -14.84 15.88 -10.44
CA ASP A 58 -15.31 17.05 -11.20
C ASP A 58 -14.34 18.23 -11.02
N GLY A 59 -13.46 18.41 -11.98
CA GLY A 59 -12.45 19.47 -11.99
C GLY A 59 -12.86 20.74 -12.74
N ARG A 60 -14.14 20.90 -13.14
CA ARG A 60 -14.58 22.07 -13.93
C ARG A 60 -14.42 23.38 -13.19
N THR A 61 -14.49 23.36 -11.87
CA THR A 61 -14.31 24.56 -11.02
C THR A 61 -12.88 25.08 -11.00
N ILE A 62 -11.90 24.29 -11.42
CA ILE A 62 -10.48 24.65 -11.47
C ILE A 62 -9.91 24.67 -12.89
N GLY A 63 -10.80 24.83 -13.88
CA GLY A 63 -10.38 25.02 -15.29
C GLY A 63 -10.20 23.73 -16.09
N TYR A 64 -10.61 22.57 -15.57
CA TYR A 64 -10.64 21.33 -16.37
C TYR A 64 -11.96 21.21 -17.13
N ASP A 65 -11.87 20.94 -18.43
CA ASP A 65 -13.07 20.93 -19.31
C ASP A 65 -14.01 19.75 -19.05
N ARG A 66 -13.61 18.75 -18.28
CA ARG A 66 -14.34 17.49 -18.15
C ARG A 66 -14.32 16.90 -16.74
N LYS A 67 -15.43 16.27 -16.41
CA LYS A 67 -15.53 15.30 -15.34
C LYS A 67 -14.75 14.05 -15.75
N LYS A 68 -13.85 13.59 -14.88
CA LYS A 68 -13.05 12.36 -15.09
C LYS A 68 -13.60 11.25 -14.21
N SER A 69 -13.67 10.03 -14.71
CA SER A 69 -14.00 8.86 -13.91
C SER A 69 -13.11 7.68 -14.28
N MET A 70 -12.80 6.83 -13.29
CA MET A 70 -12.00 5.63 -13.46
C MET A 70 -12.52 4.55 -12.51
N VAL A 71 -12.45 3.30 -12.94
CA VAL A 71 -12.63 2.15 -12.05
C VAL A 71 -11.26 1.77 -11.52
N CYS A 72 -11.16 1.75 -10.21
CA CYS A 72 -9.95 1.45 -9.45
C CYS A 72 -10.22 0.26 -8.53
N GLY A 73 -9.17 -0.30 -7.96
CA GLY A 73 -9.30 -1.33 -6.95
C GLY A 73 -7.94 -1.77 -6.43
N ASP A 74 -7.95 -2.39 -5.27
CA ASP A 74 -6.78 -3.03 -4.73
C ASP A 74 -7.09 -4.44 -4.22
N ILE A 75 -6.05 -5.26 -4.14
CA ILE A 75 -6.12 -6.59 -3.57
C ILE A 75 -4.91 -6.81 -2.68
N LYS A 76 -5.12 -7.40 -1.51
CA LYS A 76 -4.09 -7.78 -0.55
C LYS A 76 -4.26 -9.23 -0.18
N GLY A 77 -3.17 -9.97 -0.18
CA GLY A 77 -3.14 -11.37 0.21
C GLY A 77 -2.09 -11.63 1.27
N SER A 78 -2.36 -12.56 2.17
CA SER A 78 -1.40 -13.06 3.14
C SER A 78 -1.52 -14.57 3.32
N VAL A 79 -0.38 -15.21 3.50
CA VAL A 79 -0.26 -16.64 3.79
C VAL A 79 0.68 -16.79 4.98
N ASN A 80 0.20 -17.41 6.05
CA ASN A 80 1.00 -17.75 7.21
C ASN A 80 1.02 -19.28 7.38
N ILE A 81 2.21 -19.85 7.44
CA ILE A 81 2.42 -21.28 7.54
C ILE A 81 3.27 -21.58 8.78
N SER A 82 2.72 -22.32 9.73
CA SER A 82 3.48 -22.89 10.86
C SER A 82 4.07 -24.21 10.40
N ILE A 83 5.31 -24.18 9.85
CA ILE A 83 6.01 -25.37 9.35
C ILE A 83 6.29 -26.34 10.50
N THR A 84 6.69 -25.81 11.64
CA THR A 84 6.87 -26.54 12.90
C THR A 84 6.32 -25.70 14.05
N PRO A 85 6.21 -26.22 15.29
CA PRO A 85 5.83 -25.43 16.46
C PRO A 85 6.74 -24.22 16.72
N THR A 86 7.91 -24.18 16.11
CA THR A 86 8.93 -23.14 16.31
C THR A 86 9.35 -22.44 15.02
N THR A 87 8.82 -22.84 13.85
CA THR A 87 9.17 -22.25 12.55
C THR A 87 7.93 -21.75 11.85
N GLU A 88 7.89 -20.48 11.53
CA GLU A 88 6.77 -19.81 10.84
C GLU A 88 7.27 -19.17 9.54
N LEU A 89 6.56 -19.40 8.45
CA LEU A 89 6.74 -18.75 7.16
C LEU A 89 5.57 -17.78 6.94
N GLN A 90 5.87 -16.58 6.54
CA GLN A 90 4.89 -15.58 6.15
C GLN A 90 5.17 -15.10 4.73
N LEU A 91 4.12 -15.05 3.93
CA LEU A 91 4.10 -14.38 2.63
C LEU A 91 2.96 -13.39 2.65
N ASP A 92 3.21 -12.18 2.18
CA ASP A 92 2.17 -11.18 1.99
C ASP A 92 2.46 -10.37 0.73
N GLY A 93 1.41 -9.82 0.17
CA GLY A 93 1.55 -8.99 -1.00
C GLY A 93 0.29 -8.18 -1.28
N PHE A 94 0.46 -7.18 -2.11
CA PHE A 94 -0.65 -6.38 -2.60
C PHE A 94 -0.45 -5.95 -4.05
N TYR A 95 -1.56 -5.65 -4.69
CA TYR A 95 -1.63 -4.98 -5.98
C TYR A 95 -2.64 -3.83 -5.87
N ILE A 96 -2.26 -2.65 -6.30
CA ILE A 96 -3.12 -1.47 -6.40
C ILE A 96 -3.19 -1.09 -7.88
N SER A 97 -4.38 -0.95 -8.42
CA SER A 97 -4.60 -0.55 -9.82
C SER A 97 -4.20 0.92 -10.05
N ASP A 98 -4.30 1.36 -11.30
CA ASP A 98 -4.20 2.78 -11.61
C ASP A 98 -5.23 3.57 -10.79
N GLN A 99 -4.83 4.73 -10.25
CA GLN A 99 -5.64 5.59 -9.41
C GLN A 99 -5.86 6.94 -10.11
N LEU A 100 -7.10 7.42 -10.10
CA LEU A 100 -7.45 8.71 -10.66
C LEU A 100 -6.91 9.85 -9.80
N THR A 101 -6.37 10.87 -10.46
CA THR A 101 -6.03 12.15 -9.83
C THR A 101 -6.68 13.30 -10.63
N PRO A 102 -6.86 14.48 -10.04
CA PRO A 102 -7.42 15.61 -10.76
C PRO A 102 -6.67 15.97 -12.03
N GLN A 103 -5.34 15.86 -11.99
CA GLN A 103 -4.46 16.25 -13.10
C GLN A 103 -4.05 15.07 -14.01
N GLY A 104 -4.42 13.83 -13.67
CA GLY A 104 -4.03 12.66 -14.45
C GLY A 104 -4.26 11.35 -13.72
N LYS A 105 -3.22 10.54 -13.54
CA LYS A 105 -3.30 9.26 -12.83
C LYS A 105 -2.00 8.86 -12.18
N ILE A 106 -2.10 8.04 -11.15
CA ILE A 106 -0.99 7.26 -10.60
C ILE A 106 -1.09 5.85 -11.18
N LYS A 107 -0.02 5.33 -11.75
CA LYS A 107 0.00 3.96 -12.28
C LYS A 107 -0.08 2.92 -11.16
N HIS A 108 -0.51 1.73 -11.55
CA HIS A 108 -0.53 0.56 -10.68
C HIS A 108 0.82 0.29 -10.03
N ARG A 109 0.77 -0.32 -8.85
CA ARG A 109 1.95 -0.76 -8.11
C ARG A 109 1.63 -2.04 -7.33
N SER A 110 2.66 -2.83 -7.09
CA SER A 110 2.53 -4.07 -6.33
C SER A 110 3.74 -4.33 -5.47
N SER A 111 3.57 -5.11 -4.42
CA SER A 111 4.67 -5.62 -3.61
C SER A 111 4.37 -7.03 -3.16
N VAL A 112 5.41 -7.83 -3.09
CA VAL A 112 5.39 -9.15 -2.44
C VAL A 112 6.51 -9.19 -1.44
N ASN A 113 6.20 -9.63 -0.23
CA ASN A 113 7.12 -9.76 0.89
C ASN A 113 7.13 -11.21 1.37
N ALA A 114 8.26 -11.66 1.86
CA ALA A 114 8.40 -12.96 2.48
C ALA A 114 9.20 -12.86 3.79
N GLY A 115 8.86 -13.68 4.75
CA GLY A 115 9.57 -13.74 6.02
C GLY A 115 9.57 -15.16 6.61
N ILE A 116 10.66 -15.53 7.25
CA ILE A 116 10.75 -16.75 8.04
C ILE A 116 11.16 -16.39 9.46
N SER A 117 10.46 -16.95 10.43
CA SER A 117 10.75 -16.80 11.85
C SER A 117 11.09 -18.14 12.45
N GLN A 118 12.16 -18.17 13.23
CA GLN A 118 12.56 -19.33 14.02
C GLN A 118 12.64 -18.96 15.49
N TYR A 119 11.96 -19.75 16.34
CA TYR A 119 11.99 -19.60 17.78
C TYR A 119 12.94 -20.60 18.42
N PHE A 120 13.73 -20.12 19.39
CA PHE A 120 14.70 -20.86 20.16
C PHE A 120 14.44 -20.67 21.66
N MET A 121 15.12 -21.47 22.50
CA MET A 121 15.13 -21.32 23.96
C MET A 121 13.73 -21.29 24.58
N HIS A 122 12.85 -22.24 24.21
CA HIS A 122 11.44 -22.26 24.66
C HIS A 122 10.69 -20.96 24.32
N ARG A 123 10.89 -20.46 23.09
CA ARG A 123 10.32 -19.22 22.54
C ARG A 123 10.83 -17.91 23.18
N LYS A 124 11.92 -17.95 23.96
CA LYS A 124 12.54 -16.74 24.52
C LYS A 124 13.35 -15.96 23.48
N LEU A 125 13.93 -16.64 22.50
CA LEU A 125 14.67 -16.01 21.40
C LEU A 125 13.94 -16.26 20.08
N ARG A 126 13.66 -15.19 19.32
CA ARG A 126 13.13 -15.23 17.96
C ARG A 126 14.16 -14.65 17.00
N ALA A 127 14.53 -15.41 15.98
CA ALA A 127 15.23 -14.92 14.81
C ALA A 127 14.22 -14.78 13.66
N ASN A 128 14.26 -13.66 12.98
CA ASN A 128 13.43 -13.41 11.80
C ASN A 128 14.32 -12.94 10.65
N LEU A 129 14.13 -13.53 9.50
CA LEU A 129 14.67 -13.07 8.22
C LEU A 129 13.49 -12.69 7.34
N SER A 130 13.47 -11.47 6.82
CA SER A 130 12.43 -11.01 5.90
C SER A 130 13.01 -10.26 4.72
N ILE A 131 12.34 -10.40 3.59
CA ILE A 131 12.65 -9.72 2.33
C ILE A 131 11.39 -8.97 1.90
N ASN A 132 11.50 -7.67 1.78
CA ASN A 132 10.43 -6.81 1.33
C ASN A 132 10.60 -6.45 -0.14
N ASN A 133 9.47 -6.29 -0.84
CA ASN A 133 9.43 -5.88 -2.24
C ASN A 133 10.30 -6.77 -3.15
N ILE A 134 10.09 -8.09 -3.08
CA ILE A 134 10.90 -9.12 -3.75
C ILE A 134 11.03 -8.85 -5.26
N PHE A 135 9.97 -8.37 -5.89
CA PHE A 135 9.92 -8.12 -7.34
C PHE A 135 10.16 -6.65 -7.72
N ASN A 136 10.53 -5.80 -6.74
CA ASN A 136 10.78 -4.37 -6.94
C ASN A 136 9.62 -3.60 -7.61
N GLY A 137 8.38 -4.00 -7.30
CA GLY A 137 7.15 -3.45 -7.92
C GLY A 137 6.59 -2.20 -7.25
N LEU A 138 7.29 -1.58 -6.28
CA LEU A 138 6.86 -0.37 -5.56
C LEU A 138 7.22 0.94 -6.26
N GLU A 139 7.52 0.90 -7.56
CA GLU A 139 7.71 2.12 -8.33
C GLU A 139 6.39 2.91 -8.44
N GLU A 140 6.38 4.15 -7.98
CA GLU A 140 5.25 5.06 -8.12
C GLU A 140 5.45 5.95 -9.34
N THR A 141 4.68 5.71 -10.39
CA THR A 141 4.67 6.54 -11.58
C THR A 141 3.41 7.42 -11.59
N THR A 142 3.61 8.72 -11.43
CA THR A 142 2.54 9.72 -11.54
C THR A 142 2.57 10.36 -12.93
N ILE A 143 1.45 10.33 -13.62
CA ILE A 143 1.25 10.99 -14.90
C ILE A 143 0.34 12.20 -14.68
N VAL A 144 0.87 13.38 -14.99
CA VAL A 144 0.11 14.61 -15.06
C VAL A 144 -0.13 14.91 -16.54
N ASP A 145 -1.39 15.09 -16.91
CA ASP A 145 -1.83 15.36 -18.28
C ASP A 145 -2.92 16.43 -18.26
N THR A 146 -2.48 17.67 -18.40
CA THR A 146 -3.33 18.87 -18.47
C THR A 146 -3.02 19.63 -19.74
N LYS A 147 -3.80 20.66 -20.05
CA LYS A 147 -3.55 21.51 -21.23
C LYS A 147 -2.20 22.22 -21.17
N ASP A 148 -1.78 22.61 -19.97
CA ASP A 148 -0.60 23.45 -19.76
C ASP A 148 0.61 22.66 -19.27
N LEU A 149 0.43 21.43 -18.78
CA LEU A 149 1.49 20.63 -18.20
C LEU A 149 1.30 19.15 -18.53
N GLN A 150 2.27 18.60 -19.24
CA GLN A 150 2.42 17.15 -19.43
C GLN A 150 3.71 16.69 -18.76
N MET A 151 3.59 15.83 -17.74
CA MET A 151 4.73 15.35 -16.99
C MET A 151 4.53 13.90 -16.54
N THR A 152 5.59 13.13 -16.59
CA THR A 152 5.67 11.81 -15.97
C THR A 152 6.72 11.84 -14.88
N GLN A 153 6.31 11.64 -13.65
CA GLN A 153 7.20 11.53 -12.51
C GLN A 153 7.30 10.08 -12.06
N VAL A 154 8.49 9.55 -12.07
CA VAL A 154 8.80 8.21 -11.54
C VAL A 154 9.51 8.36 -10.22
N ARG A 155 8.99 7.68 -9.19
CA ARG A 155 9.56 7.67 -7.84
C ARG A 155 9.75 6.24 -7.37
N ASN A 156 10.99 5.87 -7.19
CA ASN A 156 11.35 4.60 -6.57
C ASN A 156 11.82 4.87 -5.13
N ARG A 157 10.96 4.61 -4.14
CA ARG A 157 11.26 4.89 -2.72
C ARG A 157 11.78 3.69 -1.99
N ASP A 158 11.27 2.52 -2.34
CA ASP A 158 11.45 1.30 -1.58
C ASP A 158 12.05 0.22 -2.46
N ALA A 159 13.37 0.22 -2.56
CA ALA A 159 14.12 -0.87 -3.14
C ALA A 159 13.85 -2.19 -2.38
N GLN A 160 14.23 -3.31 -2.95
CA GLN A 160 14.25 -4.58 -2.25
C GLN A 160 15.12 -4.46 -0.98
N VAL A 161 14.55 -4.77 0.17
CA VAL A 161 15.24 -4.68 1.47
C VAL A 161 15.14 -6.02 2.19
N THR A 162 16.28 -6.49 2.67
CA THR A 162 16.38 -7.68 3.52
C THR A 162 16.65 -7.26 4.96
N TRP A 163 15.85 -7.79 5.88
CA TRP A 163 15.98 -7.56 7.31
C TRP A 163 16.31 -8.83 8.05
N VAL A 164 17.25 -8.75 8.98
CA VAL A 164 17.52 -9.77 9.99
C VAL A 164 17.19 -9.17 11.35
N THR A 165 16.27 -9.79 12.07
CA THR A 165 15.84 -9.31 13.39
C THR A 165 16.02 -10.40 14.43
N LEU A 166 16.66 -10.08 15.55
CA LEU A 166 16.76 -10.93 16.72
C LEU A 166 16.01 -10.28 17.88
N THR A 167 15.07 -11.03 18.45
CA THR A 167 14.28 -10.57 19.60
C THR A 167 14.46 -11.54 20.75
N TYR A 168 14.89 -11.03 21.90
CA TYR A 168 15.07 -11.82 23.11
C TYR A 168 14.13 -11.33 24.21
N ASN A 169 13.28 -12.24 24.73
CA ASN A 169 12.33 -12.00 25.81
C ASN A 169 12.79 -12.76 27.07
N PRO A 170 13.55 -12.15 27.99
CA PRO A 170 14.13 -12.86 29.13
C PRO A 170 13.09 -13.25 30.19
N VAL A 171 11.92 -12.57 30.23
CA VAL A 171 10.93 -12.73 31.29
C VAL A 171 9.79 -13.67 30.85
N SER A 172 9.63 -14.77 31.57
CA SER A 172 8.39 -15.53 31.57
C SER A 172 7.52 -14.94 32.70
N TYR A 173 6.43 -14.27 32.35
CA TYR A 173 5.44 -13.86 33.36
C TYR A 173 4.76 -15.09 33.91
N THR A 174 5.20 -15.58 35.06
CA THR A 174 4.38 -16.44 35.89
C THR A 174 3.31 -15.56 36.51
N HIS A 175 2.04 -15.78 36.17
CA HIS A 175 0.93 -15.25 36.95
C HIS A 175 1.08 -15.80 38.38
N LEU A 176 1.54 -14.94 39.28
CA LEU A 176 1.31 -15.13 40.70
C LEU A 176 -0.18 -14.95 40.94
N THR A 177 -0.94 -16.03 40.97
CA THR A 177 -2.23 -16.04 41.63
C THR A 177 -1.95 -15.85 43.12
N LEU A 178 -2.18 -14.64 43.61
CA LEU A 178 -2.29 -14.39 45.05
C LEU A 178 -3.48 -15.16 45.61
N PRO A 179 -3.35 -15.77 46.82
CA PRO A 179 -4.41 -16.52 47.48
C PRO A 179 -5.60 -15.65 47.85
#